data_2de999f172549c9b0cc20254397bc3da
#
_entry.id   2de999f172549c9b0cc20254397bc3da
#
_cell.length_a   1.000
_cell.length_b   1.000
_cell.length_c   1.000
_cell.angle_alpha   90.00
_cell.angle_beta   90.00
_cell.angle_gamma   90.00
#
_symmetry.space_group_name_H-M   'P 1'
#
loop_
_entity.id
_entity.type
_entity.pdbx_description
1 polymer ?
#
loop_
_entity_poly.entity_id
_entity_poly.type
_entity_poly.pdbx_seq_one_letter_code
_entity_poly.pdbx_strand_id
1 'polypeptide(L)'
;ELLENSIDAGASQITVSIESGGVKLIEISDNGSGIEAEYIPTAFIRHATSKIRTEDDLNHIHTLGFRGEALASIASVARVELTTRTEVDEFATVYRIEGGEEVSREPGARAVGTTIRVQDLFYNTPARMKFLKKDSSEGTFVADIVAHVALSHPEVSFKFVREGKLQYVTPGDGKLRSAAYAVLGREFSRDLMELDN
;
A
#
# COMPACT_ATOMS: atom_id res chain seq x y z
N GLU A 1 5.71 2.72 1.78
CA GLU A 1 5.56 1.82 2.92
C GLU A 1 4.35 0.86 2.75
N LEU A 2 3.10 1.36 2.51
CA LEU A 2 1.94 0.46 2.37
C LEU A 2 2.06 -0.47 1.16
N LEU A 3 2.56 0.03 0.02
CA LEU A 3 2.84 -0.77 -1.17
C LEU A 3 3.95 -1.79 -0.93
N GLU A 4 5.00 -1.37 -0.24
CA GLU A 4 6.11 -2.24 0.15
C GLU A 4 5.62 -3.38 1.05
N ASN A 5 4.70 -3.11 1.98
CA ASN A 5 4.10 -4.15 2.80
C ASN A 5 3.31 -5.17 1.96
N SER A 6 2.59 -4.74 0.94
CA SER A 6 1.88 -5.64 0.03
C SER A 6 2.84 -6.50 -0.80
N ILE A 7 3.96 -5.93 -1.26
CA ILE A 7 5.01 -6.66 -1.98
C ILE A 7 5.67 -7.68 -1.06
N ASP A 8 6.04 -7.27 0.17
CA ASP A 8 6.64 -8.14 1.17
C ASP A 8 5.71 -9.30 1.61
N ALA A 9 4.39 -9.09 1.52
CA ALA A 9 3.39 -10.13 1.73
C ALA A 9 3.26 -11.10 0.54
N GLY A 10 4.09 -10.97 -0.49
CA GLY A 10 4.10 -11.83 -1.67
C GLY A 10 2.91 -11.58 -2.61
N ALA A 11 2.35 -10.39 -2.61
CA ALA A 11 1.25 -10.06 -3.51
C ALA A 11 1.67 -10.12 -4.98
N SER A 12 0.87 -10.75 -5.81
CA SER A 12 1.00 -10.73 -7.28
C SER A 12 0.08 -9.69 -7.94
N GLN A 13 -0.89 -9.18 -7.19
CA GLN A 13 -1.84 -8.15 -7.64
C GLN A 13 -2.05 -7.12 -6.54
N ILE A 14 -1.87 -5.85 -6.88
CA ILE A 14 -2.07 -4.72 -5.97
C ILE A 14 -2.96 -3.68 -6.67
N THR A 15 -4.06 -3.31 -6.03
CA THR A 15 -4.90 -2.19 -6.46
C THR A 15 -4.68 -1.00 -5.55
N VAL A 16 -4.42 0.15 -6.12
CA VAL A 16 -4.28 1.43 -5.42
C VAL A 16 -5.39 2.37 -5.89
N SER A 17 -6.15 2.92 -4.96
CA SER A 17 -7.18 3.92 -5.23
C SER A 17 -6.96 5.15 -4.37
N ILE A 18 -7.07 6.34 -4.95
CA ILE A 18 -6.99 7.60 -4.21
C ILE A 18 -8.12 8.55 -4.58
N GLU A 19 -8.57 9.34 -3.57
CA GLU A 19 -9.50 10.46 -3.75
C GLU A 19 -8.96 11.71 -3.06
N SER A 20 -9.23 12.89 -3.64
CA SER A 20 -8.78 14.20 -3.18
C SER A 20 -7.27 14.23 -2.91
N GLY A 21 -6.49 13.74 -3.90
CA GLY A 21 -5.04 13.69 -3.78
C GLY A 21 -4.51 12.73 -2.70
N GLY A 22 -5.35 11.84 -2.17
CA GLY A 22 -5.03 10.93 -1.08
C GLY A 22 -5.45 11.42 0.32
N VAL A 23 -5.97 12.65 0.42
CA VAL A 23 -6.42 13.21 1.70
C VAL A 23 -7.73 12.57 2.16
N LYS A 24 -8.70 12.44 1.24
CA LYS A 24 -10.00 11.83 1.52
C LYS A 24 -9.91 10.32 1.63
N LEU A 25 -9.16 9.70 0.71
CA LEU A 25 -8.98 8.24 0.66
C LEU A 25 -7.65 7.87 0.04
N ILE A 26 -6.94 6.95 0.70
CA ILE A 26 -5.94 6.07 0.11
C ILE A 26 -6.38 4.64 0.42
N GLU A 27 -6.66 3.87 -0.60
CA GLU A 27 -6.99 2.45 -0.47
C GLU A 27 -5.94 1.62 -1.20
N ILE A 28 -5.39 0.63 -0.51
CA ILE A 28 -4.49 -0.37 -1.09
C ILE A 28 -5.06 -1.74 -0.80
N SER A 29 -5.30 -2.51 -1.83
CA SER A 29 -5.82 -3.88 -1.75
C SER A 29 -4.89 -4.83 -2.49
N ASP A 30 -4.47 -5.88 -1.83
CA ASP A 30 -3.56 -6.90 -2.34
C ASP A 30 -4.12 -8.32 -2.18
N ASN A 31 -3.50 -9.26 -2.84
CA ASN A 31 -3.75 -10.70 -2.74
C ASN A 31 -2.58 -11.45 -2.08
N GLY A 32 -1.82 -10.78 -1.23
CA GLY A 32 -0.71 -11.37 -0.48
C GLY A 32 -1.17 -12.34 0.61
N SER A 33 -0.26 -12.73 1.50
CA SER A 33 -0.51 -13.72 2.56
C SER A 33 -1.58 -13.33 3.58
N GLY A 34 -1.93 -12.05 3.69
CA GLY A 34 -2.78 -11.53 4.76
C GLY A 34 -2.02 -11.36 6.08
N ILE A 35 -2.75 -10.96 7.11
CA ILE A 35 -2.25 -10.77 8.49
C ILE A 35 -3.13 -11.60 9.41
N GLU A 36 -2.51 -12.47 10.21
CA GLU A 36 -3.24 -13.25 11.21
C GLU A 36 -3.91 -12.34 12.22
N ALA A 37 -5.15 -12.68 12.59
CA ALA A 37 -6.02 -11.84 13.41
C ALA A 37 -5.37 -11.40 14.73
N GLU A 38 -4.55 -12.24 15.35
CA GLU A 38 -3.87 -11.95 16.64
C GLU A 38 -2.77 -10.89 16.50
N TYR A 39 -2.15 -10.76 15.31
CA TYR A 39 -1.07 -9.80 15.07
C TYR A 39 -1.56 -8.44 14.56
N ILE A 40 -2.84 -8.28 14.22
CA ILE A 40 -3.36 -7.03 13.68
C ILE A 40 -3.12 -5.85 14.64
N PRO A 41 -3.49 -5.91 15.94
CA PRO A 41 -3.25 -4.80 16.86
C PRO A 41 -1.76 -4.45 16.97
N THR A 42 -0.89 -5.48 16.98
CA THR A 42 0.56 -5.30 17.08
C THR A 42 1.12 -4.54 15.87
N ALA A 43 0.56 -4.72 14.66
CA ALA A 43 0.98 -4.01 13.46
C ALA A 43 0.79 -2.48 13.55
N PHE A 44 -0.08 -2.01 14.46
CA PHE A 44 -0.33 -0.59 14.72
C PHE A 44 0.42 -0.04 15.95
N ILE A 45 1.29 -0.84 16.59
CA ILE A 45 2.14 -0.38 17.69
C ILE A 45 3.47 0.11 17.12
N ARG A 46 3.96 1.25 17.63
CA ARG A 46 5.28 1.77 17.24
C ARG A 46 6.39 0.79 17.63
N HIS A 47 7.39 0.66 16.75
CA HIS A 47 8.53 -0.25 16.90
C HIS A 47 8.17 -1.74 16.89
N ALA A 48 6.91 -2.09 16.60
CA ALA A 48 6.53 -3.47 16.38
C ALA A 48 6.83 -3.85 14.91
N THR A 49 7.79 -4.71 14.71
CA THR A 49 8.10 -5.29 13.40
C THR A 49 8.25 -6.80 13.51
N SER A 50 7.61 -7.52 12.60
CA SER A 50 7.83 -8.96 12.43
C SER A 50 9.11 -9.26 11.62
N LYS A 51 9.71 -8.23 11.01
CA LYS A 51 10.77 -8.34 10.00
C LYS A 51 12.17 -8.35 10.61
N ILE A 52 12.35 -7.87 11.85
CA ILE A 52 13.63 -7.84 12.57
C ILE A 52 13.39 -8.36 13.98
N ARG A 53 14.01 -9.48 14.33
CA ARG A 53 13.96 -10.10 15.67
C ARG A 53 15.33 -10.21 16.32
N THR A 54 16.42 -10.18 15.53
CA THR A 54 17.81 -10.33 15.98
C THR A 54 18.72 -9.28 15.34
N GLU A 55 19.91 -9.08 15.92
CA GLU A 55 20.95 -8.21 15.31
C GLU A 55 21.41 -8.72 13.94
N ASP A 56 21.37 -10.03 13.71
CA ASP A 56 21.72 -10.63 12.43
C ASP A 56 20.68 -10.30 11.34
N ASP A 57 19.41 -10.12 11.69
CA ASP A 57 18.36 -9.71 10.74
C ASP A 57 18.63 -8.30 10.18
N LEU A 58 19.29 -7.42 10.96
CA LEU A 58 19.71 -6.09 10.51
C LEU A 58 20.75 -6.13 9.40
N ASN A 59 21.58 -7.16 9.37
CA ASN A 59 22.63 -7.34 8.36
C ASN A 59 22.10 -8.02 7.09
N HIS A 60 20.90 -8.62 7.16
CA HIS A 60 20.28 -9.38 6.07
C HIS A 60 18.85 -8.86 5.79
N ILE A 61 18.70 -7.52 5.67
CA ILE A 61 17.40 -6.91 5.34
C ILE A 61 17.06 -7.23 3.89
N HIS A 62 16.15 -8.19 3.68
CA HIS A 62 15.58 -8.53 2.38
C HIS A 62 14.18 -7.93 2.17
N THR A 63 13.65 -7.16 3.13
CA THR A 63 12.32 -6.56 3.10
C THR A 63 12.42 -5.06 2.87
N LEU A 64 11.52 -4.51 2.07
CA LEU A 64 11.49 -3.08 1.73
C LEU A 64 11.13 -2.20 2.93
N GLY A 65 10.25 -2.67 3.84
CA GLY A 65 9.84 -1.96 5.05
C GLY A 65 10.34 -2.64 6.31
N PHE A 66 11.22 -2.03 7.11
CA PHE A 66 11.81 -2.63 8.32
C PHE A 66 11.58 -1.83 9.61
N ARG A 67 11.07 -0.59 9.53
CA ARG A 67 10.99 0.31 10.69
C ARG A 67 9.83 0.02 11.64
N GLY A 68 8.78 -0.72 11.21
CA GLY A 68 7.64 -1.07 12.05
C GLY A 68 6.83 0.14 12.57
N GLU A 69 6.90 1.29 11.91
CA GLU A 69 6.27 2.54 12.40
C GLU A 69 5.23 3.12 11.44
N ALA A 70 5.18 2.65 10.19
CA ALA A 70 4.35 3.27 9.17
C ALA A 70 2.86 3.23 9.52
N LEU A 71 2.34 2.04 9.84
CA LEU A 71 0.92 1.86 10.18
C LEU A 71 0.53 2.65 11.43
N ALA A 72 1.37 2.61 12.48
CA ALA A 72 1.15 3.38 13.71
C ALA A 72 1.13 4.89 13.44
N SER A 73 2.06 5.37 12.62
CA SER A 73 2.15 6.79 12.26
C SER A 73 0.95 7.25 11.43
N ILE A 74 0.52 6.45 10.46
CA ILE A 74 -0.67 6.71 9.64
C ILE A 74 -1.92 6.72 10.52
N ALA A 75 -2.11 5.68 11.35
CA ALA A 75 -3.28 5.55 12.21
C ALA A 75 -3.40 6.70 13.23
N SER A 76 -2.28 7.27 13.68
CA SER A 76 -2.30 8.40 14.61
C SER A 76 -2.89 9.69 14.03
N VAL A 77 -2.95 9.84 12.70
CA VAL A 77 -3.39 11.05 12.01
C VAL A 77 -4.52 10.83 11.00
N ALA A 78 -5.08 9.63 10.95
CA ALA A 78 -6.12 9.25 10.01
C ALA A 78 -7.14 8.29 10.65
N ARG A 79 -8.23 8.01 9.94
CA ARG A 79 -9.11 6.89 10.17
C ARG A 79 -8.67 5.75 9.28
N VAL A 80 -8.36 4.62 9.90
CA VAL A 80 -7.86 3.45 9.14
C VAL A 80 -8.80 2.27 9.35
N GLU A 81 -9.21 1.67 8.24
CA GLU A 81 -9.88 0.38 8.20
C GLU A 81 -8.95 -0.62 7.50
N LEU A 82 -8.60 -1.68 8.22
CA LEU A 82 -7.85 -2.80 7.70
C LEU A 82 -8.76 -4.01 7.63
N THR A 83 -8.91 -4.60 6.44
CA THR A 83 -9.61 -5.87 6.23
C THR A 83 -8.58 -6.88 5.73
N THR A 84 -8.38 -7.95 6.45
CA THR A 84 -7.37 -8.94 6.09
C THR A 84 -7.87 -10.36 6.34
N ARG A 85 -7.33 -11.31 5.58
CA ARG A 85 -7.59 -12.73 5.73
C ARG A 85 -6.37 -13.51 5.28
N THR A 86 -5.95 -14.47 6.09
CA THR A 86 -4.93 -15.47 5.70
C THR A 86 -5.58 -16.72 5.11
N GLU A 87 -4.77 -17.63 4.58
CA GLU A 87 -5.26 -18.89 4.00
C GLU A 87 -5.90 -19.82 5.03
N VAL A 88 -5.46 -19.74 6.29
CA VAL A 88 -5.97 -20.59 7.39
C VAL A 88 -7.21 -20.02 8.08
N ASP A 89 -7.53 -18.76 7.86
CA ASP A 89 -8.68 -18.11 8.47
C ASP A 89 -9.97 -18.48 7.74
N GLU A 90 -11.02 -18.82 8.48
CA GLU A 90 -12.36 -19.05 7.93
C GLU A 90 -13.01 -17.74 7.46
N PHE A 91 -12.85 -16.66 8.27
CA PHE A 91 -13.41 -15.33 8.01
C PHE A 91 -12.29 -14.28 7.94
N ALA A 92 -12.54 -13.21 7.22
CA ALA A 92 -11.69 -12.04 7.30
C ALA A 92 -11.88 -11.32 8.65
N THR A 93 -10.88 -10.57 9.06
CA THR A 93 -10.98 -9.62 10.18
C THR A 93 -11.05 -8.21 9.62
N VAL A 94 -12.05 -7.44 10.06
CA VAL A 94 -12.16 -5.99 9.83
C VAL A 94 -11.74 -5.29 11.12
N TYR A 95 -10.68 -4.51 11.05
CA TYR A 95 -10.12 -3.76 12.17
C TYR A 95 -10.17 -2.28 11.87
N ARG A 96 -10.74 -1.49 12.79
CA ARG A 96 -10.84 -0.04 12.66
C ARG A 96 -10.09 0.65 13.79
N ILE A 97 -9.29 1.65 13.41
CA ILE A 97 -8.50 2.46 14.32
C ILE A 97 -8.60 3.93 13.89
N GLU A 98 -8.81 4.83 14.83
CA GLU A 98 -8.93 6.27 14.59
C GLU A 98 -8.04 7.05 15.55
N GLY A 99 -7.17 7.92 15.01
CA GLY A 99 -6.26 8.72 15.84
C GLY A 99 -5.32 7.91 16.72
N GLY A 100 -5.09 6.63 16.35
CA GLY A 100 -4.26 5.69 17.12
C GLY A 100 -5.01 4.83 18.15
N GLU A 101 -6.32 5.00 18.28
CA GLU A 101 -7.16 4.24 19.21
C GLU A 101 -8.02 3.20 18.45
N GLU A 102 -8.03 1.95 18.93
CA GLU A 102 -8.88 0.89 18.37
C GLU A 102 -10.37 1.24 18.56
N VAL A 103 -11.13 1.23 17.47
CA VAL A 103 -12.57 1.52 17.46
C VAL A 103 -13.38 0.24 17.44
N SER A 104 -13.03 -0.70 16.57
CA SER A 104 -13.73 -1.99 16.47
C SER A 104 -12.86 -3.05 15.81
N ARG A 105 -13.24 -4.31 16.12
CA ARG A 105 -12.69 -5.50 15.50
C ARG A 105 -13.80 -6.51 15.29
N GLU A 106 -14.08 -6.81 14.04
CA GLU A 106 -15.25 -7.58 13.65
C GLU A 106 -14.89 -8.62 12.60
N PRO A 107 -15.61 -9.75 12.52
CA PRO A 107 -15.49 -10.65 11.37
C PRO A 107 -16.00 -9.97 10.11
N GLY A 108 -15.36 -10.28 8.99
CA GLY A 108 -15.71 -9.77 7.67
C GLY A 108 -15.58 -10.82 6.58
N ALA A 109 -15.71 -10.39 5.33
CA ALA A 109 -15.58 -11.26 4.18
C ALA A 109 -14.64 -10.66 3.14
N ARG A 110 -13.63 -11.43 2.75
CA ARG A 110 -12.76 -11.16 1.59
C ARG A 110 -12.01 -12.43 1.18
N ALA A 111 -11.42 -12.40 -0.01
CA ALA A 111 -10.42 -13.39 -0.40
C ALA A 111 -9.13 -13.20 0.44
N VAL A 112 -8.20 -14.16 0.40
CA VAL A 112 -6.88 -14.04 1.05
C VAL A 112 -6.17 -12.77 0.59
N GLY A 113 -5.48 -12.10 1.51
CA GLY A 113 -4.76 -10.85 1.29
C GLY A 113 -5.18 -9.74 2.26
N THR A 114 -4.83 -8.48 1.95
CA THR A 114 -5.11 -7.32 2.80
C THR A 114 -5.69 -6.16 2.01
N THR A 115 -6.65 -5.46 2.59
CA THR A 115 -7.12 -4.14 2.13
C THR A 115 -6.95 -3.15 3.27
N ILE A 116 -6.22 -2.07 3.03
CA ILE A 116 -6.07 -0.96 3.95
C ILE A 116 -6.72 0.28 3.34
N ARG A 117 -7.63 0.89 4.09
CA ARG A 117 -8.25 2.18 3.76
C ARG A 117 -7.80 3.23 4.76
N VAL A 118 -7.12 4.23 4.29
CA VAL A 118 -6.74 5.43 5.06
C VAL A 118 -7.67 6.55 4.63
N GLN A 119 -8.47 7.05 5.57
CA GLN A 119 -9.48 8.06 5.31
C GLN A 119 -9.22 9.30 6.15
N ASP A 120 -9.63 10.46 5.64
CA ASP A 120 -9.58 11.75 6.33
C ASP A 120 -8.20 12.05 6.92
N LEU A 121 -7.16 11.90 6.10
CA LEU A 121 -5.76 12.13 6.50
C LEU A 121 -5.59 13.52 7.13
N PHE A 122 -4.97 13.58 8.31
CA PHE A 122 -4.75 14.78 9.13
C PHE A 122 -6.02 15.42 9.72
N TYR A 123 -7.15 14.69 9.80
CA TYR A 123 -8.39 15.21 10.38
C TYR A 123 -8.23 15.76 11.80
N ASN A 124 -7.34 15.17 12.60
CA ASN A 124 -7.03 15.55 13.97
C ASN A 124 -5.78 16.45 14.09
N THR A 125 -5.14 16.81 12.98
CA THR A 125 -3.93 17.64 12.93
C THR A 125 -4.08 18.79 11.92
N PRO A 126 -4.94 19.80 12.19
CA PRO A 126 -5.26 20.87 11.23
C PRO A 126 -4.03 21.68 10.78
N ALA A 127 -3.01 21.78 11.63
CA ALA A 127 -1.76 22.44 11.29
C ALA A 127 -1.05 21.74 10.13
N ARG A 128 -1.06 20.40 10.10
CA ARG A 128 -0.47 19.61 8.98
C ARG A 128 -1.28 19.73 7.70
N MET A 129 -2.62 19.78 7.79
CA MET A 129 -3.50 20.01 6.64
C MET A 129 -3.15 21.29 5.88
N LYS A 130 -2.74 22.35 6.57
CA LYS A 130 -2.37 23.64 5.94
C LYS A 130 -1.11 23.56 5.07
N PHE A 131 -0.26 22.57 5.25
CA PHE A 131 0.96 22.37 4.44
C PHE A 131 0.74 21.52 3.20
N LEU A 132 -0.43 20.88 3.07
CA LEU A 132 -0.77 20.13 1.87
C LEU A 132 -0.94 21.09 0.68
N LYS A 133 -0.48 20.63 -0.47
CA LYS A 133 -0.68 21.32 -1.74
C LYS A 133 -2.14 21.10 -2.22
N LYS A 134 -2.45 21.57 -3.42
CA LYS A 134 -3.73 21.27 -4.06
C LYS A 134 -3.86 19.76 -4.31
N ASP A 135 -5.07 19.22 -4.21
CA ASP A 135 -5.37 17.79 -4.41
C ASP A 135 -4.79 17.25 -5.72
N SER A 136 -4.81 18.07 -6.79
CA SER A 136 -4.22 17.69 -8.07
C SER A 136 -2.71 17.46 -7.99
N SER A 137 -2.00 18.29 -7.21
CA SER A 137 -0.55 18.18 -7.01
C SER A 137 -0.19 16.99 -6.13
N GLU A 138 -0.89 16.84 -4.98
CA GLU A 138 -0.70 15.69 -4.10
C GLU A 138 -0.98 14.38 -4.83
N GLY A 139 -2.08 14.32 -5.58
CA GLY A 139 -2.43 13.14 -6.37
C GLY A 139 -1.42 12.83 -7.48
N THR A 140 -0.69 13.84 -7.99
CA THR A 140 0.41 13.60 -8.94
C THR A 140 1.62 12.99 -8.24
N PHE A 141 1.99 13.46 -7.05
CA PHE A 141 3.07 12.85 -6.27
C PHE A 141 2.76 11.38 -5.92
N VAL A 142 1.52 11.09 -5.53
CA VAL A 142 1.10 9.68 -5.28
C VAL A 142 1.19 8.86 -6.56
N ALA A 143 0.71 9.39 -7.69
CA ALA A 143 0.79 8.70 -8.98
C ALA A 143 2.24 8.38 -9.39
N ASP A 144 3.16 9.33 -9.18
CA ASP A 144 4.58 9.13 -9.47
C ASP A 144 5.18 8.02 -8.59
N ILE A 145 4.85 7.98 -7.29
CA ILE A 145 5.31 6.93 -6.38
C ILE A 145 4.79 5.56 -6.84
N VAL A 146 3.48 5.45 -7.12
CA VAL A 146 2.87 4.19 -7.57
C VAL A 146 3.50 3.73 -8.88
N ALA A 147 3.76 4.66 -9.81
CA ALA A 147 4.43 4.37 -11.08
C ALA A 147 5.86 3.83 -10.88
N HIS A 148 6.65 4.47 -10.01
CA HIS A 148 8.00 4.01 -9.69
C HIS A 148 8.00 2.60 -9.09
N VAL A 149 7.12 2.32 -8.13
CA VAL A 149 6.99 0.99 -7.52
C VAL A 149 6.57 -0.04 -8.57
N ALA A 150 5.59 0.29 -9.42
CA ALA A 150 5.13 -0.62 -10.49
C ALA A 150 6.22 -0.94 -11.52
N LEU A 151 7.11 0.01 -11.82
CA LEU A 151 8.25 -0.20 -12.72
C LEU A 151 9.37 -1.00 -12.06
N SER A 152 9.55 -0.86 -10.74
CA SER A 152 10.55 -1.61 -9.98
C SER A 152 10.14 -3.07 -9.74
N HIS A 153 8.83 -3.38 -9.83
CA HIS A 153 8.25 -4.70 -9.61
C HIS A 153 7.38 -5.14 -10.79
N PRO A 154 7.99 -5.37 -11.98
CA PRO A 154 7.25 -5.75 -13.18
C PRO A 154 6.56 -7.12 -13.07
N GLU A 155 6.94 -7.95 -12.10
CA GLU A 155 6.32 -9.25 -11.77
C GLU A 155 4.98 -9.11 -11.03
N VAL A 156 4.66 -7.90 -10.51
CA VAL A 156 3.41 -7.62 -9.82
C VAL A 156 2.48 -6.82 -10.73
N SER A 157 1.21 -7.22 -10.80
CA SER A 157 0.18 -6.45 -11.49
C SER A 157 -0.32 -5.31 -10.60
N PHE A 158 -0.07 -4.07 -11.01
CA PHE A 158 -0.57 -2.87 -10.34
C PHE A 158 -1.76 -2.30 -11.10
N LYS A 159 -2.87 -2.08 -10.39
CA LYS A 159 -4.02 -1.31 -10.86
C LYS A 159 -4.08 0.01 -10.12
N PHE A 160 -3.94 1.13 -10.82
CA PHE A 160 -4.03 2.45 -10.22
C PHE A 160 -5.30 3.18 -10.64
N VAL A 161 -6.07 3.64 -9.65
CA VAL A 161 -7.32 4.37 -9.80
C VAL A 161 -7.19 5.72 -9.09
N ARG A 162 -7.52 6.81 -9.79
CA ARG A 162 -7.51 8.16 -9.23
C ARG A 162 -8.85 8.83 -9.48
N GLU A 163 -9.48 9.37 -8.44
CA GLU A 163 -10.80 10.03 -8.51
C GLU A 163 -11.83 9.12 -9.22
N GLY A 164 -11.84 7.83 -8.89
CA GLY A 164 -12.72 6.83 -9.50
C GLY A 164 -12.41 6.45 -10.95
N LYS A 165 -11.34 7.03 -11.54
CA LYS A 165 -10.93 6.75 -12.93
C LYS A 165 -9.71 5.86 -12.97
N LEU A 166 -9.78 4.77 -13.72
CA LEU A 166 -8.64 3.91 -13.99
C LEU A 166 -7.56 4.70 -14.75
N GLN A 167 -6.36 4.72 -14.21
CA GLN A 167 -5.19 5.35 -14.82
C GLN A 167 -4.43 4.33 -15.66
N TYR A 168 -4.04 3.22 -15.08
CA TYR A 168 -3.37 2.12 -15.76
C TYR A 168 -3.52 0.80 -15.01
N VAL A 169 -3.20 -0.30 -15.72
CA VAL A 169 -3.00 -1.63 -15.16
C VAL A 169 -1.73 -2.20 -15.78
N THR A 170 -0.76 -2.60 -14.93
CA THR A 170 0.42 -3.34 -15.40
C THR A 170 0.12 -4.83 -15.45
N PRO A 171 0.69 -5.59 -16.40
CA PRO A 171 0.31 -7.00 -16.59
C PRO A 171 0.85 -7.94 -15.49
N GLY A 172 1.94 -7.59 -14.80
CA GLY A 172 2.59 -8.49 -13.84
C GLY A 172 3.30 -9.66 -14.49
N ASP A 173 3.82 -9.48 -15.72
CA ASP A 173 4.44 -10.54 -16.53
C ASP A 173 5.97 -10.64 -16.35
N GLY A 174 6.52 -9.90 -15.39
CA GLY A 174 7.96 -9.85 -15.11
C GLY A 174 8.77 -9.04 -16.13
N LYS A 175 8.13 -8.35 -17.07
CA LYS A 175 8.83 -7.59 -18.11
C LYS A 175 8.71 -6.09 -17.85
N LEU A 176 9.83 -5.45 -17.57
CA LEU A 176 9.89 -4.00 -17.37
C LEU A 176 9.27 -3.23 -18.54
N ARG A 177 9.49 -3.68 -19.78
CA ARG A 177 8.96 -3.05 -20.99
C ARG A 177 7.41 -3.06 -20.99
N SER A 178 6.79 -4.15 -20.57
CA SER A 178 5.32 -4.25 -20.48
C SER A 178 4.76 -3.31 -19.40
N ALA A 179 5.42 -3.23 -18.25
CA ALA A 179 5.07 -2.31 -17.19
C ALA A 179 5.24 -0.84 -17.63
N ALA A 180 6.37 -0.50 -18.26
CA ALA A 180 6.64 0.84 -18.81
C ALA A 180 5.60 1.25 -19.86
N TYR A 181 5.21 0.32 -20.74
CA TYR A 181 4.16 0.56 -21.71
C TYR A 181 2.81 0.90 -21.07
N ALA A 182 2.45 0.18 -20.00
CA ALA A 182 1.20 0.41 -19.30
C ALA A 182 1.20 1.75 -18.55
N VAL A 183 2.31 2.11 -17.90
CA VAL A 183 2.43 3.30 -17.05
C VAL A 183 2.66 4.57 -17.86
N LEU A 184 3.59 4.55 -18.84
CA LEU A 184 4.05 5.72 -19.59
C LEU A 184 3.35 5.92 -20.94
N GLY A 185 2.59 4.90 -21.40
CA GLY A 185 1.86 4.94 -22.66
C GLY A 185 2.70 4.55 -23.89
N ARG A 186 2.00 4.42 -25.02
CA ARG A 186 2.56 3.89 -26.28
C ARG A 186 3.69 4.72 -26.87
N GLU A 187 3.59 6.04 -26.80
CA GLU A 187 4.53 6.92 -27.46
C GLU A 187 5.92 6.82 -26.80
N PHE A 188 5.94 6.78 -25.46
CA PHE A 188 7.19 6.68 -24.72
C PHE A 188 7.88 5.31 -24.88
N SER A 189 7.10 4.24 -25.04
CA SER A 189 7.67 2.89 -25.16
C SER A 189 8.33 2.58 -26.49
N ARG A 190 8.10 3.41 -27.54
CA ARG A 190 8.77 3.24 -28.84
C ARG A 190 10.25 3.60 -28.80
N ASP A 191 10.62 4.51 -27.91
CA ASP A 191 11.97 5.04 -27.78
C ASP A 191 12.80 4.34 -26.69
N LEU A 192 12.19 3.36 -25.99
CA LEU A 192 12.88 2.54 -24.99
C LEU A 192 13.76 1.50 -25.70
N MET A 193 15.07 1.64 -25.56
CA MET A 193 16.06 0.61 -25.91
C MET A 193 16.39 -0.22 -24.67
N GLU A 194 16.29 -1.55 -24.78
CA GLU A 194 16.84 -2.45 -23.78
C GLU A 194 18.38 -2.40 -23.90
N LEU A 195 19.03 -2.01 -22.81
CA LEU A 195 20.48 -2.13 -22.69
C LEU A 195 20.75 -3.51 -22.09
N ASP A 196 21.24 -4.44 -22.91
CA ASP A 196 21.79 -5.70 -22.42
C ASP A 196 23.03 -5.39 -21.57
N ASN A 197 22.98 -5.77 -20.28
CA ASN A 197 24.12 -5.76 -19.37
C ASN A 197 24.71 -7.15 -19.24
#